data_e722396e647e2eb6140f0a8ebf7db428
#
_entry.id   e722396e647e2eb6140f0a8ebf7db428
#
_cell.length_a   1.000
_cell.length_b   1.000
_cell.length_c   1.000
_cell.angle_alpha   90.00
_cell.angle_beta   90.00
_cell.angle_gamma   90.00
#
_symmetry.space_group_name_H-M   'P 1'
#
loop_
_entity.id
_entity.type
_entity.pdbx_description
1 polymer ?
#
loop_
_entity_poly.entity_id
_entity_poly.type
_entity_poly.pdbx_seq_one_letter_code
_entity_poly.pdbx_strand_id
1 'polypeptide(L)'
;FYQASTSEMFGSSLPPQNELTPFKPRSPYAAAKLYSYWVTVNYREAYGIFSSNGILFNHESPLRGETFVTRKITRAVASIHLEKQKKLWLGNLEAKRDWGHAKDFVEGMWKIIQHKKADDFVLATGKSHTVREFCEMAFNEIGIGLEWTGSGIDEVGINKKNGNKIIEIDKRYFRPTEVHYLEGNASKAKGKLDWEPKISIKEMISEMVKSDIENVKKYSNGNQL
;
A
#
# COMPACT_ATOMS: atom_id res chain seq x y z
N PHE A 1 6.03 -15.02 19.55
CA PHE A 1 6.76 -14.30 18.49
C PHE A 1 5.82 -13.98 17.31
N TYR A 2 5.96 -12.80 16.74
CA TYR A 2 5.23 -12.36 15.55
C TYR A 2 6.22 -12.00 14.44
N GLN A 3 6.07 -12.62 13.27
CA GLN A 3 6.82 -12.29 12.07
C GLN A 3 5.95 -11.43 11.15
N ALA A 4 6.40 -10.21 10.89
CA ALA A 4 5.81 -9.36 9.85
C ALA A 4 6.22 -9.90 8.48
N SER A 5 5.36 -10.72 7.90
CA SER A 5 5.46 -11.21 6.54
C SER A 5 4.74 -10.25 5.57
N THR A 6 4.74 -10.55 4.28
CA THR A 6 4.28 -9.61 3.26
C THR A 6 3.58 -10.30 2.09
N SER A 7 2.60 -9.64 1.51
CA SER A 7 1.96 -10.06 0.25
C SER A 7 2.93 -10.15 -0.93
N GLU A 8 4.07 -9.45 -0.88
CA GLU A 8 5.11 -9.54 -1.92
C GLU A 8 5.68 -10.97 -2.09
N MET A 9 5.56 -11.83 -1.06
CA MET A 9 5.93 -13.24 -1.16
C MET A 9 5.09 -13.99 -2.20
N PHE A 10 3.82 -13.61 -2.39
CA PHE A 10 2.95 -14.19 -3.42
C PHE A 10 3.44 -13.85 -4.83
N GLY A 11 4.01 -12.66 -5.02
CA GLY A 11 4.66 -12.23 -6.26
C GLY A 11 3.75 -12.39 -7.49
N SER A 12 4.05 -13.39 -8.36
CA SER A 12 3.30 -13.65 -9.59
C SER A 12 2.17 -14.68 -9.43
N SER A 13 1.81 -15.08 -8.22
CA SER A 13 0.67 -15.95 -7.97
C SER A 13 -0.65 -15.23 -8.22
N LEU A 14 -1.63 -15.95 -8.77
CA LEU A 14 -2.93 -15.36 -9.13
C LEU A 14 -3.71 -14.91 -7.89
N PRO A 15 -4.36 -13.75 -7.95
CA PRO A 15 -5.28 -13.29 -6.90
C PRO A 15 -6.65 -14.01 -6.99
N PRO A 16 -7.47 -13.97 -5.92
CA PRO A 16 -7.12 -13.46 -4.59
C PRO A 16 -6.20 -14.43 -3.84
N GLN A 17 -5.14 -13.89 -3.21
CA GLN A 17 -4.17 -14.71 -2.49
C GLN A 17 -4.60 -14.93 -1.04
N ASN A 18 -4.38 -16.15 -0.54
CA ASN A 18 -4.63 -16.55 0.84
C ASN A 18 -3.47 -17.41 1.37
N GLU A 19 -3.61 -17.93 2.58
CA GLU A 19 -2.57 -18.71 3.26
C GLU A 19 -2.19 -20.02 2.55
N LEU A 20 -3.03 -20.50 1.62
CA LEU A 20 -2.78 -21.72 0.82
C LEU A 20 -2.20 -21.41 -0.56
N THR A 21 -2.14 -20.13 -0.94
CA THR A 21 -1.61 -19.71 -2.24
C THR A 21 -0.09 -19.92 -2.29
N PRO A 22 0.45 -20.61 -3.29
CA PRO A 22 1.90 -20.79 -3.43
C PRO A 22 2.64 -19.47 -3.55
N PHE A 23 3.78 -19.36 -2.85
CA PHE A 23 4.66 -18.20 -2.94
C PHE A 23 5.49 -18.23 -4.22
N LYS A 24 5.55 -17.10 -4.94
CA LYS A 24 6.35 -16.89 -6.16
C LYS A 24 7.02 -15.51 -6.13
N PRO A 25 7.99 -15.29 -5.20
CA PRO A 25 8.59 -13.97 -4.98
C PRO A 25 9.24 -13.42 -6.24
N ARG A 26 9.17 -12.09 -6.44
CA ARG A 26 9.69 -11.39 -7.62
C ARG A 26 10.72 -10.30 -7.28
N SER A 27 11.22 -10.30 -6.04
CA SER A 27 12.25 -9.36 -5.58
C SER A 27 13.13 -9.97 -4.50
N PRO A 28 14.38 -9.48 -4.30
CA PRO A 28 15.22 -9.89 -3.18
C PRO A 28 14.54 -9.66 -1.81
N TYR A 29 13.79 -8.57 -1.68
CA TYR A 29 12.98 -8.30 -0.49
C TYR A 29 11.96 -9.42 -0.22
N ALA A 30 11.19 -9.79 -1.25
CA ALA A 30 10.19 -10.85 -1.13
C ALA A 30 10.83 -12.21 -0.79
N ALA A 31 11.99 -12.52 -1.38
CA ALA A 31 12.75 -13.74 -1.08
C ALA A 31 13.25 -13.77 0.37
N ALA A 32 13.77 -12.65 0.89
CA ALA A 32 14.19 -12.53 2.29
C ALA A 32 13.02 -12.67 3.27
N LYS A 33 11.87 -12.09 2.94
CA LYS A 33 10.64 -12.26 3.74
C LYS A 33 10.10 -13.68 3.70
N LEU A 34 10.21 -14.37 2.57
CA LEU A 34 9.84 -15.77 2.43
C LEU A 34 10.75 -16.69 3.27
N TYR A 35 12.06 -16.41 3.30
CA TYR A 35 12.98 -17.09 4.21
C TYR A 35 12.54 -16.92 5.68
N SER A 36 12.27 -15.69 6.10
CA SER A 36 11.82 -15.40 7.48
C SER A 36 10.49 -16.07 7.81
N TYR A 37 9.57 -16.15 6.85
CA TYR A 37 8.31 -16.88 6.99
C TYR A 37 8.55 -18.35 7.32
N TRP A 38 9.37 -19.04 6.52
CA TRP A 38 9.63 -20.45 6.71
C TRP A 38 10.45 -20.75 7.96
N VAL A 39 11.37 -19.89 8.38
CA VAL A 39 12.05 -19.99 9.66
C VAL A 39 11.05 -19.94 10.81
N THR A 40 10.07 -19.03 10.74
CA THR A 40 9.01 -18.91 11.76
C THR A 40 8.16 -20.18 11.85
N VAL A 41 7.75 -20.74 10.70
CA VAL A 41 7.00 -22.00 10.63
C VAL A 41 7.84 -23.15 11.21
N ASN A 42 9.11 -23.27 10.78
CA ASN A 42 10.00 -24.34 11.24
C ASN A 42 10.20 -24.32 12.76
N TYR A 43 10.46 -23.16 13.35
CA TYR A 43 10.64 -23.03 14.80
C TYR A 43 9.35 -23.31 15.58
N ARG A 44 8.19 -22.95 15.04
CA ARG A 44 6.90 -23.31 15.60
C ARG A 44 6.71 -24.84 15.64
N GLU A 45 7.02 -25.53 14.55
CA GLU A 45 6.79 -26.97 14.42
C GLU A 45 7.83 -27.79 15.16
N ALA A 46 9.12 -27.43 15.07
CA ALA A 46 10.20 -28.19 15.65
C ALA A 46 10.33 -28.01 17.18
N TYR A 47 10.05 -26.81 17.69
CA TYR A 47 10.33 -26.46 19.09
C TYR A 47 9.09 -26.06 19.90
N GLY A 48 7.89 -26.10 19.28
CA GLY A 48 6.65 -25.74 19.98
C GLY A 48 6.57 -24.25 20.37
N ILE A 49 7.38 -23.39 19.76
CA ILE A 49 7.38 -21.95 20.06
C ILE A 49 6.10 -21.32 19.53
N PHE A 50 5.41 -20.53 20.36
CA PHE A 50 4.31 -19.71 19.89
C PHE A 50 4.85 -18.64 18.94
N SER A 51 4.84 -18.93 17.64
CA SER A 51 5.30 -18.04 16.59
C SER A 51 4.32 -18.01 15.41
N SER A 52 3.89 -16.83 15.01
CA SER A 52 2.88 -16.62 13.98
C SER A 52 3.38 -15.66 12.90
N ASN A 53 2.95 -15.89 11.66
CA ASN A 53 3.16 -14.96 10.56
C ASN A 53 1.89 -14.14 10.30
N GLY A 54 2.03 -12.83 10.20
CA GLY A 54 1.03 -11.98 9.56
C GLY A 54 1.46 -11.68 8.13
N ILE A 55 0.77 -12.24 7.15
CA ILE A 55 1.02 -11.98 5.73
C ILE A 55 0.26 -10.71 5.35
N LEU A 56 0.95 -9.57 5.49
CA LEU A 56 0.33 -8.26 5.38
C LEU A 56 0.28 -7.79 3.93
N PHE A 57 -0.89 -7.39 3.49
CA PHE A 57 -1.04 -6.58 2.28
C PHE A 57 -0.66 -5.13 2.56
N ASN A 58 -0.66 -4.28 1.53
CA ASN A 58 -0.19 -2.92 1.68
C ASN A 58 -1.04 -2.14 2.69
N HIS A 59 -0.40 -1.57 3.71
CA HIS A 59 -1.09 -0.82 4.75
C HIS A 59 -0.45 0.55 4.92
N GLU A 60 -1.29 1.55 4.86
CA GLU A 60 -0.92 2.94 4.67
C GLU A 60 -1.47 3.83 5.79
N SER A 61 -0.83 4.96 6.00
CA SER A 61 -1.27 6.00 6.92
C SER A 61 -0.45 7.27 6.70
N PRO A 62 -0.76 8.39 7.38
CA PRO A 62 0.11 9.57 7.41
C PRO A 62 1.55 9.31 7.86
N LEU A 63 1.82 8.18 8.51
CA LEU A 63 3.16 7.77 8.94
C LEU A 63 3.90 6.88 7.94
N ARG A 64 3.30 6.59 6.78
CA ARG A 64 3.97 5.79 5.74
C ARG A 64 5.25 6.47 5.28
N GLY A 65 6.29 5.68 5.00
CA GLY A 65 7.55 6.20 4.46
C GLY A 65 7.34 6.97 3.16
N GLU A 66 7.99 8.12 3.03
CA GLU A 66 7.74 9.13 1.98
C GLU A 66 8.05 8.67 0.55
N THR A 67 8.89 7.65 0.40
CA THR A 67 9.28 7.07 -0.90
C THR A 67 8.28 6.05 -1.44
N PHE A 68 7.34 5.58 -0.61
CA PHE A 68 6.29 4.67 -1.07
C PHE A 68 5.26 5.40 -1.93
N VAL A 69 4.74 4.70 -2.96
CA VAL A 69 3.91 5.30 -4.00
C VAL A 69 2.70 6.06 -3.45
N THR A 70 1.99 5.51 -2.49
CA THR A 70 0.82 6.14 -1.85
C THR A 70 1.19 7.46 -1.18
N ARG A 71 2.25 7.44 -0.34
CA ARG A 71 2.71 8.64 0.35
C ARG A 71 3.33 9.65 -0.61
N LYS A 72 4.04 9.20 -1.64
CA LYS A 72 4.55 10.06 -2.71
C LYS A 72 3.41 10.81 -3.40
N ILE A 73 2.28 10.13 -3.67
CA ILE A 73 1.10 10.75 -4.27
C ILE A 73 0.49 11.79 -3.32
N THR A 74 0.18 11.43 -2.08
CA THR A 74 -0.51 12.34 -1.14
C THR A 74 0.31 13.58 -0.81
N ARG A 75 1.65 13.44 -0.68
CA ARG A 75 2.57 14.57 -0.52
C ARG A 75 2.63 15.48 -1.76
N ALA A 76 2.64 14.89 -2.96
CA ALA A 76 2.61 15.66 -4.20
C ALA A 76 1.29 16.42 -4.35
N VAL A 77 0.15 15.77 -4.04
CA VAL A 77 -1.17 16.39 -4.02
C VAL A 77 -1.19 17.60 -3.07
N ALA A 78 -0.67 17.45 -1.84
CA ALA A 78 -0.57 18.52 -0.87
C ALA A 78 0.33 19.67 -1.38
N SER A 79 1.48 19.35 -1.97
CA SER A 79 2.43 20.34 -2.49
C SER A 79 1.88 21.07 -3.72
N ILE A 80 1.13 20.38 -4.60
CA ILE A 80 0.46 20.99 -5.76
C ILE A 80 -0.67 21.90 -5.28
N HIS A 81 -1.45 21.48 -4.29
CA HIS A 81 -2.51 22.30 -3.69
C HIS A 81 -1.99 23.62 -3.12
N LEU A 82 -0.80 23.59 -2.54
CA LEU A 82 -0.15 24.76 -1.95
C LEU A 82 0.82 25.48 -2.92
N GLU A 83 0.76 25.17 -4.20
CA GLU A 83 1.58 25.76 -5.27
C GLU A 83 3.11 25.63 -5.07
N LYS A 84 3.54 24.62 -4.27
CA LYS A 84 4.96 24.33 -4.01
C LYS A 84 5.56 23.35 -5.02
N GLN A 85 4.72 22.64 -5.75
CA GLN A 85 5.10 21.65 -6.77
C GLN A 85 4.17 21.77 -7.97
N LYS A 86 4.70 21.57 -9.18
CA LYS A 86 3.90 21.66 -10.42
C LYS A 86 3.44 20.31 -10.95
N LYS A 87 4.24 19.26 -10.73
CA LYS A 87 4.02 17.94 -11.34
C LYS A 87 4.39 16.81 -10.38
N LEU A 88 3.70 15.68 -10.53
CA LEU A 88 4.00 14.40 -9.91
C LEU A 88 4.53 13.43 -10.98
N TRP A 89 5.65 12.76 -10.69
CA TRP A 89 6.25 11.76 -11.55
C TRP A 89 6.02 10.36 -10.98
N LEU A 90 5.43 9.47 -11.78
CA LEU A 90 5.08 8.10 -11.38
C LEU A 90 5.66 7.09 -12.39
N GLY A 91 5.59 5.80 -12.03
CA GLY A 91 5.86 4.68 -12.91
C GLY A 91 4.57 4.07 -13.46
N ASN A 92 4.42 2.76 -13.30
CA ASN A 92 3.27 2.01 -13.78
C ASN A 92 1.98 2.39 -13.05
N LEU A 93 1.04 3.00 -13.78
CA LEU A 93 -0.27 3.39 -13.26
C LEU A 93 -1.26 2.22 -13.13
N GLU A 94 -1.01 1.12 -13.86
CA GLU A 94 -1.91 -0.03 -13.92
C GLU A 94 -1.64 -1.08 -12.83
N ALA A 95 -0.55 -0.93 -12.08
CA ALA A 95 -0.25 -1.83 -10.98
C ALA A 95 -1.37 -1.78 -9.93
N LYS A 96 -1.94 -2.96 -9.60
CA LYS A 96 -3.04 -3.09 -8.64
C LYS A 96 -2.54 -3.56 -7.29
N ARG A 97 -2.95 -2.88 -6.22
CA ARG A 97 -2.63 -3.23 -4.84
C ARG A 97 -3.88 -3.19 -3.97
N ASP A 98 -3.92 -4.09 -3.03
CA ASP A 98 -4.87 -4.08 -1.93
C ASP A 98 -4.29 -3.17 -0.83
N TRP A 99 -4.82 -1.97 -0.71
CA TRP A 99 -4.40 -0.98 0.28
C TRP A 99 -5.42 -0.87 1.40
N GLY A 100 -4.96 -1.07 2.63
CA GLY A 100 -5.75 -0.85 3.83
C GLY A 100 -5.12 0.16 4.77
N HIS A 101 -5.82 0.54 5.82
CA HIS A 101 -5.32 1.48 6.81
C HIS A 101 -4.46 0.77 7.87
N ALA A 102 -3.31 1.36 8.21
CA ALA A 102 -2.36 0.77 9.17
C ALA A 102 -2.97 0.48 10.56
N LYS A 103 -3.93 1.28 11.02
CA LYS A 103 -4.64 1.02 12.30
C LYS A 103 -5.35 -0.33 12.31
N ASP A 104 -6.06 -0.68 11.22
CA ASP A 104 -6.74 -1.97 11.12
C ASP A 104 -5.74 -3.12 11.12
N PHE A 105 -4.62 -2.96 10.41
CA PHE A 105 -3.58 -3.98 10.34
C PHE A 105 -2.88 -4.19 11.70
N VAL A 106 -2.62 -3.12 12.45
CA VAL A 106 -2.06 -3.23 13.81
C VAL A 106 -3.02 -3.96 14.75
N GLU A 107 -4.32 -3.71 14.67
CA GLU A 107 -5.33 -4.48 15.39
C GLU A 107 -5.26 -5.97 15.01
N GLY A 108 -5.11 -6.28 13.72
CA GLY A 108 -4.93 -7.64 13.23
C GLY A 108 -3.66 -8.31 13.75
N MET A 109 -2.52 -7.60 13.73
CA MET A 109 -1.26 -8.09 14.31
C MET A 109 -1.43 -8.44 15.79
N TRP A 110 -2.08 -7.58 16.55
CA TRP A 110 -2.35 -7.82 17.96
C TRP A 110 -3.26 -9.04 18.16
N LYS A 111 -4.34 -9.19 17.40
CA LYS A 111 -5.24 -10.35 17.46
C LYS A 111 -4.53 -11.67 17.13
N ILE A 112 -3.58 -11.65 16.17
CA ILE A 112 -2.77 -12.83 15.82
C ILE A 112 -1.98 -13.34 17.03
N ILE A 113 -1.31 -12.46 17.77
CA ILE A 113 -0.51 -12.86 18.92
C ILE A 113 -1.35 -13.16 20.17
N GLN A 114 -2.59 -12.73 20.24
CA GLN A 114 -3.54 -13.08 21.30
C GLN A 114 -4.33 -14.37 21.01
N HIS A 115 -4.20 -14.92 19.79
CA HIS A 115 -4.91 -16.13 19.42
C HIS A 115 -4.38 -17.35 20.23
N LYS A 116 -5.28 -18.31 20.51
CA LYS A 116 -4.96 -19.48 21.35
C LYS A 116 -3.90 -20.41 20.75
N LYS A 117 -3.75 -20.41 19.44
CA LYS A 117 -2.83 -21.28 18.70
C LYS A 117 -2.04 -20.44 17.70
N ALA A 118 -0.73 -20.63 17.67
CA ALA A 118 0.12 -20.02 16.67
C ALA A 118 -0.27 -20.52 15.26
N ASP A 119 -0.43 -19.59 14.33
CA ASP A 119 -0.83 -19.87 12.94
C ASP A 119 -0.44 -18.69 12.03
N ASP A 120 -0.63 -18.86 10.73
CA ASP A 120 -0.32 -17.83 9.73
C ASP A 120 -1.63 -17.21 9.21
N PHE A 121 -1.66 -15.89 9.08
CA PHE A 121 -2.86 -15.16 8.70
C PHE A 121 -2.58 -14.11 7.63
N VAL A 122 -3.39 -14.10 6.59
CA VAL A 122 -3.46 -12.99 5.64
C VAL A 122 -4.28 -11.86 6.25
N LEU A 123 -3.72 -10.64 6.23
CA LEU A 123 -4.45 -9.42 6.53
C LEU A 123 -4.52 -8.57 5.25
N ALA A 124 -5.73 -8.32 4.77
CA ALA A 124 -6.02 -7.64 3.51
C ALA A 124 -7.42 -7.05 3.53
N THR A 125 -7.70 -6.10 2.63
CA THR A 125 -9.05 -5.53 2.51
C THR A 125 -9.95 -6.35 1.59
N GLY A 126 -9.37 -7.19 0.73
CA GLY A 126 -10.09 -7.93 -0.30
C GLY A 126 -10.53 -7.09 -1.50
N LYS A 127 -9.97 -5.88 -1.61
CA LYS A 127 -10.25 -4.95 -2.72
C LYS A 127 -8.95 -4.32 -3.19
N SER A 128 -8.66 -4.48 -4.46
CA SER A 128 -7.48 -3.86 -5.07
C SER A 128 -7.88 -2.62 -5.89
N HIS A 129 -6.97 -1.68 -5.94
CA HIS A 129 -7.08 -0.47 -6.76
C HIS A 129 -5.81 -0.28 -7.58
N THR A 130 -5.93 0.37 -8.72
CA THR A 130 -4.78 0.80 -9.52
C THR A 130 -4.12 2.04 -8.90
N VAL A 131 -2.84 2.26 -9.24
CA VAL A 131 -2.15 3.52 -8.89
C VAL A 131 -2.90 4.72 -9.49
N ARG A 132 -3.48 4.55 -10.69
CA ARG A 132 -4.33 5.55 -11.35
C ARG A 132 -5.52 5.94 -10.48
N GLU A 133 -6.33 4.95 -10.05
CA GLU A 133 -7.49 5.17 -9.18
C GLU A 133 -7.10 5.85 -7.87
N PHE A 134 -5.95 5.47 -7.30
CA PHE A 134 -5.43 6.13 -6.09
C PHE A 134 -5.13 7.62 -6.35
N CYS A 135 -4.50 7.95 -7.49
CA CYS A 135 -4.27 9.34 -7.89
C CYS A 135 -5.59 10.11 -8.03
N GLU A 136 -6.57 9.53 -8.72
CA GLU A 136 -7.88 10.16 -8.92
C GLU A 136 -8.56 10.49 -7.59
N MET A 137 -8.57 9.51 -6.67
CA MET A 137 -9.13 9.72 -5.33
C MET A 137 -8.36 10.80 -4.55
N ALA A 138 -7.02 10.78 -4.59
CA ALA A 138 -6.20 11.73 -3.85
C ALA A 138 -6.31 13.17 -4.38
N PHE A 139 -6.31 13.37 -5.70
CA PHE A 139 -6.51 14.68 -6.31
C PHE A 139 -7.92 15.21 -6.12
N ASN A 140 -8.92 14.33 -6.06
CA ASN A 140 -10.30 14.73 -5.79
C ASN A 140 -10.46 15.34 -4.37
N GLU A 141 -9.64 14.93 -3.39
CA GLU A 141 -9.65 15.53 -2.03
C GLU A 141 -9.33 17.04 -2.02
N ILE A 142 -8.61 17.52 -3.03
CA ILE A 142 -8.31 18.97 -3.23
C ILE A 142 -9.14 19.60 -4.33
N GLY A 143 -10.23 18.92 -4.76
CA GLY A 143 -11.15 19.40 -5.78
C GLY A 143 -10.59 19.44 -7.19
N ILE A 144 -9.56 18.66 -7.51
CA ILE A 144 -8.99 18.49 -8.84
C ILE A 144 -9.45 17.16 -9.44
N GLY A 145 -10.29 17.21 -10.47
CA GLY A 145 -10.59 16.06 -11.32
C GLY A 145 -9.46 15.81 -12.33
N LEU A 146 -9.04 14.55 -12.49
CA LEU A 146 -8.03 14.14 -13.48
C LEU A 146 -8.68 13.66 -14.77
N GLU A 147 -8.05 14.00 -15.89
CA GLU A 147 -8.27 13.42 -17.21
C GLU A 147 -6.95 12.83 -17.70
N TRP A 148 -7.02 11.67 -18.34
CA TRP A 148 -5.83 10.97 -18.81
C TRP A 148 -5.75 11.00 -20.33
N THR A 149 -4.56 11.26 -20.86
CA THR A 149 -4.26 11.26 -22.29
C THR A 149 -2.96 10.53 -22.56
N GLY A 150 -2.81 9.96 -23.76
CA GLY A 150 -1.66 9.13 -24.09
C GLY A 150 -1.78 7.73 -23.55
N SER A 151 -0.69 6.95 -23.60
CA SER A 151 -0.59 5.60 -23.09
C SER A 151 0.85 5.22 -22.73
N GLY A 152 1.01 4.30 -21.79
CA GLY A 152 2.31 3.80 -21.37
C GLY A 152 3.19 4.91 -20.79
N ILE A 153 4.36 5.14 -21.39
CA ILE A 153 5.31 6.16 -20.90
C ILE A 153 4.95 7.58 -21.30
N ASP A 154 4.10 7.74 -22.33
CA ASP A 154 3.64 9.04 -22.82
C ASP A 154 2.31 9.45 -22.19
N GLU A 155 1.85 8.66 -21.23
CA GLU A 155 0.61 8.95 -20.52
C GLU A 155 0.76 10.12 -19.55
N VAL A 156 -0.27 10.99 -19.55
CA VAL A 156 -0.28 12.23 -18.76
C VAL A 156 -1.62 12.38 -18.05
N GLY A 157 -1.56 12.74 -16.78
CA GLY A 157 -2.72 13.18 -16.00
C GLY A 157 -2.86 14.69 -16.05
N ILE A 158 -4.02 15.15 -16.52
CA ILE A 158 -4.35 16.55 -16.77
C ILE A 158 -5.40 17.00 -15.75
N ASN A 159 -5.21 18.21 -15.20
CA ASN A 159 -6.23 18.86 -14.38
C ASN A 159 -7.38 19.32 -15.30
N LYS A 160 -8.56 18.74 -15.14
CA LYS A 160 -9.77 19.04 -15.94
C LYS A 160 -10.18 20.52 -15.94
N LYS A 161 -9.84 21.26 -14.87
CA LYS A 161 -10.27 22.66 -14.71
C LYS A 161 -9.45 23.64 -15.56
N ASN A 162 -8.15 23.38 -15.72
CA ASN A 162 -7.25 24.37 -16.34
C ASN A 162 -6.36 23.79 -17.45
N GLY A 163 -6.48 22.50 -17.77
CA GLY A 163 -5.70 21.84 -18.80
C GLY A 163 -4.21 21.58 -18.46
N ASN A 164 -3.78 21.87 -17.25
CA ASN A 164 -2.38 21.69 -16.86
C ASN A 164 -2.02 20.21 -16.70
N LYS A 165 -0.89 19.81 -17.26
CA LYS A 165 -0.30 18.48 -17.04
C LYS A 165 0.29 18.43 -15.62
N ILE A 166 -0.29 17.61 -14.74
CA ILE A 166 0.10 17.52 -13.33
C ILE A 166 0.63 16.15 -12.93
N ILE A 167 0.42 15.11 -13.77
CA ILE A 167 1.07 13.80 -13.59
C ILE A 167 1.75 13.42 -14.89
N GLU A 168 2.98 12.95 -14.82
CA GLU A 168 3.75 12.42 -15.95
C GLU A 168 4.42 11.10 -15.55
N ILE A 169 4.71 10.26 -16.55
CA ILE A 169 5.36 8.97 -16.33
C ILE A 169 6.88 9.13 -16.49
N ASP A 170 7.63 8.53 -15.58
CA ASP A 170 9.09 8.48 -15.63
C ASP A 170 9.56 7.03 -15.64
N LYS A 171 10.31 6.66 -16.68
CA LYS A 171 10.87 5.31 -16.87
C LYS A 171 11.68 4.81 -15.68
N ARG A 172 12.34 5.70 -14.94
CA ARG A 172 13.15 5.37 -13.76
C ARG A 172 12.34 4.70 -12.63
N TYR A 173 11.02 4.90 -12.62
CA TYR A 173 10.13 4.30 -11.64
C TYR A 173 9.50 2.97 -12.09
N PHE A 174 9.82 2.50 -13.32
CA PHE A 174 9.41 1.15 -13.73
C PHE A 174 10.34 0.10 -13.12
N ARG A 175 9.76 -0.94 -12.57
CA ARG A 175 10.53 -2.07 -12.03
C ARG A 175 10.78 -3.09 -13.12
N PRO A 176 12.00 -3.69 -13.21
CA PRO A 176 12.30 -4.73 -14.20
C PRO A 176 11.41 -5.97 -14.06
N THR A 177 11.02 -6.29 -12.82
CA THR A 177 10.09 -7.38 -12.49
C THR A 177 8.93 -6.81 -11.67
N GLU A 178 7.89 -6.34 -12.35
CA GLU A 178 6.72 -5.76 -11.71
C GLU A 178 5.77 -6.86 -11.21
N VAL A 179 5.26 -6.69 -10.01
CA VAL A 179 4.10 -7.45 -9.53
C VAL A 179 2.85 -6.68 -9.93
N HIS A 180 2.13 -7.19 -10.91
CA HIS A 180 1.00 -6.46 -11.51
C HIS A 180 -0.23 -6.40 -10.61
N TYR A 181 -0.51 -7.49 -9.85
CA TYR A 181 -1.76 -7.60 -9.13
C TYR A 181 -1.61 -8.36 -7.80
N LEU A 182 -1.90 -7.66 -6.71
CA LEU A 182 -2.02 -8.24 -5.38
C LEU A 182 -3.40 -7.88 -4.81
N GLU A 183 -4.16 -8.91 -4.41
CA GLU A 183 -5.45 -8.79 -3.73
C GLU A 183 -5.58 -9.96 -2.77
N GLY A 184 -5.80 -9.68 -1.48
CA GLY A 184 -5.82 -10.70 -0.46
C GLY A 184 -7.21 -11.22 -0.13
N ASN A 185 -7.26 -12.47 0.31
CA ASN A 185 -8.45 -13.05 0.91
C ASN A 185 -8.19 -13.30 2.39
N ALA A 186 -8.70 -12.45 3.25
CA ALA A 186 -8.56 -12.49 4.70
C ALA A 186 -9.66 -13.30 5.41
N SER A 187 -10.34 -14.22 4.72
CA SER A 187 -11.45 -15.01 5.29
C SER A 187 -11.03 -15.81 6.53
N LYS A 188 -9.79 -16.29 6.59
CA LYS A 188 -9.26 -16.99 7.77
C LYS A 188 -9.14 -16.04 8.96
N ALA A 189 -8.61 -14.84 8.77
CA ALA A 189 -8.51 -13.83 9.82
C ALA A 189 -9.91 -13.41 10.31
N LYS A 190 -10.86 -13.20 9.41
CA LYS A 190 -12.25 -12.91 9.77
C LYS A 190 -12.86 -14.03 10.62
N GLY A 191 -12.74 -15.29 10.18
CA GLY A 191 -13.38 -16.44 10.86
C GLY A 191 -12.71 -16.85 12.19
N LYS A 192 -11.39 -16.68 12.32
CA LYS A 192 -10.64 -17.15 13.51
C LYS A 192 -10.25 -16.05 14.47
N LEU A 193 -10.06 -14.82 14.00
CA LEU A 193 -9.61 -13.68 14.80
C LEU A 193 -10.72 -12.66 14.99
N ASP A 194 -11.88 -12.81 14.36
CA ASP A 194 -12.91 -11.77 14.28
C ASP A 194 -12.30 -10.43 13.85
N TRP A 195 -11.48 -10.49 12.80
CA TRP A 195 -10.80 -9.32 12.24
C TRP A 195 -11.27 -9.04 10.82
N GLU A 196 -11.62 -7.79 10.59
CA GLU A 196 -11.87 -7.25 9.26
C GLU A 196 -11.46 -5.76 9.23
N PRO A 197 -11.05 -5.23 8.06
CA PRO A 197 -10.73 -3.81 7.93
C PRO A 197 -11.99 -2.96 8.10
N LYS A 198 -11.85 -1.84 8.81
CA LYS A 198 -12.97 -0.93 9.15
C LYS A 198 -12.87 0.38 8.38
N ILE A 199 -11.64 0.82 8.08
CA ILE A 199 -11.36 2.11 7.46
C ILE A 199 -11.31 1.92 5.94
N SER A 200 -12.15 2.63 5.22
CA SER A 200 -12.20 2.59 3.75
C SER A 200 -10.98 3.26 3.13
N ILE A 201 -10.67 2.89 1.87
CA ILE A 201 -9.58 3.53 1.11
C ILE A 201 -9.79 5.05 0.97
N LYS A 202 -11.03 5.51 0.84
CA LYS A 202 -11.34 6.95 0.74
C LYS A 202 -11.03 7.69 2.03
N GLU A 203 -11.44 7.15 3.18
CA GLU A 203 -11.12 7.72 4.49
C GLU A 203 -9.61 7.77 4.73
N MET A 204 -8.91 6.69 4.40
CA MET A 204 -7.45 6.60 4.49
C MET A 204 -6.76 7.67 3.63
N ILE A 205 -7.15 7.80 2.36
CA ILE A 205 -6.58 8.81 1.45
C ILE A 205 -6.88 10.22 1.96
N SER A 206 -8.11 10.49 2.41
CA SER A 206 -8.50 11.78 2.98
C SER A 206 -7.65 12.15 4.18
N GLU A 207 -7.45 11.21 5.13
CA GLU A 207 -6.56 11.41 6.29
C GLU A 207 -5.13 11.72 5.86
N MET A 208 -4.59 10.95 4.92
CA MET A 208 -3.22 11.13 4.41
C MET A 208 -3.02 12.48 3.72
N VAL A 209 -3.94 12.87 2.82
CA VAL A 209 -3.86 14.16 2.10
C VAL A 209 -3.96 15.34 3.07
N LYS A 210 -4.91 15.32 4.01
CA LYS A 210 -5.06 16.38 5.02
C LYS A 210 -3.80 16.52 5.88
N SER A 211 -3.27 15.41 6.37
CA SER A 211 -2.03 15.40 7.15
C SER A 211 -0.84 15.97 6.36
N ASP A 212 -0.72 15.61 5.07
CA ASP A 212 0.36 16.11 4.24
C ASP A 212 0.22 17.61 3.92
N ILE A 213 -1.01 18.13 3.75
CA ILE A 213 -1.26 19.57 3.61
C ILE A 213 -0.79 20.32 4.86
N GLU A 214 -1.12 19.81 6.06
CA GLU A 214 -0.66 20.43 7.31
C GLU A 214 0.87 20.39 7.44
N ASN A 215 1.49 19.27 7.08
CA ASN A 215 2.95 19.12 7.12
C ASN A 215 3.63 20.11 6.17
N VAL A 216 3.19 20.22 4.92
CA VAL A 216 3.78 21.17 3.95
C VAL A 216 3.62 22.62 4.42
N LYS A 217 2.47 23.00 5.03
CA LYS A 217 2.28 24.33 5.61
C LYS A 217 3.27 24.61 6.74
N LYS A 218 3.48 23.67 7.66
CA LYS A 218 4.43 23.82 8.79
C LYS A 218 5.86 24.02 8.31
N TYR A 219 6.31 23.20 7.36
CA TYR A 219 7.69 23.32 6.83
C TYR A 219 7.90 24.60 6.01
N SER A 220 6.86 25.12 5.37
CA SER A 220 6.95 26.40 4.63
C SER A 220 7.06 27.63 5.56
N ASN A 221 6.48 27.54 6.75
CA ASN A 221 6.53 28.63 7.74
C ASN A 221 7.78 28.57 8.64
N GLY A 222 8.45 27.41 8.76
CA GLY A 222 9.64 27.22 9.59
C GLY A 222 10.96 27.66 8.94
N ASN A 223 11.00 27.91 7.63
CA ASN A 223 12.17 28.40 6.91
C ASN A 223 12.23 29.95 6.81
N GLN A 224 11.50 30.66 7.64
CA GLN A 224 11.55 32.11 7.78
C GLN A 224 12.18 32.56 9.14
N LEU A 225 13.07 31.74 9.72
CA LEU A 225 13.93 32.14 10.83
C LEU A 225 15.38 32.09 10.43
#